data_aef1abc1ccc5a99bda5911bc163e7680
#
_entry.id   aef1abc1ccc5a99bda5911bc163e7680
#
_cell.length_a   1.000
_cell.length_b   1.000
_cell.length_c   1.000
_cell.angle_alpha   90.00
_cell.angle_beta   90.00
_cell.angle_gamma   90.00
#
_symmetry.space_group_name_H-M   'P 1'
#
loop_
_entity.id
_entity.type
_entity.pdbx_description
1 polymer ?
#
loop_
_entity_poly.entity_id
_entity_poly.type
_entity_poly.pdbx_seq_one_letter_code
_entity_poly.pdbx_strand_id
1 'polypeptide(L)'
;MRKIEQQMIAAIHANKDWKLKNTEVITADGVSTVYLHGNKIAEVDDDSMTIYDGGWQSVTAKSRLNALCDAFCIAGEGIFQKDFAWYVRKFVGQAGQSKVFNVEDFHSGYVFA
;
A
#
# COMPACT_ATOMS: atom_id res chain seq x y z
N MET A 1 11.44 7.48 2.40
CA MET A 1 10.88 6.69 1.27
C MET A 1 11.98 6.42 0.27
N ARG A 2 12.08 5.20 -0.21
CA ARG A 2 13.10 4.81 -1.20
C ARG A 2 12.81 5.45 -2.56
N LYS A 3 13.88 5.68 -3.34
CA LYS A 3 13.75 6.33 -4.67
C LYS A 3 12.85 5.54 -5.62
N ILE A 4 12.95 4.21 -5.63
CA ILE A 4 12.08 3.36 -6.45
C ILE A 4 10.60 3.53 -6.05
N GLU A 5 10.32 3.74 -4.77
CA GLU A 5 8.97 3.97 -4.26
C GLU A 5 8.42 5.33 -4.68
N GLN A 6 9.28 6.36 -4.70
CA GLN A 6 8.89 7.67 -5.22
C GLN A 6 8.51 7.59 -6.70
N GLN A 7 9.26 6.84 -7.49
CA GLN A 7 8.97 6.64 -8.91
C GLN A 7 7.69 5.82 -9.12
N MET A 8 7.48 4.78 -8.32
CA MET A 8 6.25 3.99 -8.32
C MET A 8 5.02 4.87 -8.09
N ILE A 9 5.07 5.71 -7.07
CA ILE A 9 3.98 6.63 -6.72
C ILE A 9 3.75 7.66 -7.83
N ALA A 10 4.83 8.20 -8.41
CA ALA A 10 4.72 9.14 -9.52
C ALA A 10 4.03 8.51 -10.74
N ALA A 11 4.32 7.25 -11.03
CA ALA A 11 3.67 6.51 -12.12
C ALA A 11 2.16 6.35 -11.87
N ILE A 12 1.77 6.04 -10.63
CA ILE A 12 0.37 5.91 -10.26
C ILE A 12 -0.36 7.26 -10.42
N HIS A 13 0.22 8.35 -9.92
CA HIS A 13 -0.36 9.69 -10.07
C HIS A 13 -0.53 10.10 -11.54
N ALA A 14 0.41 9.68 -12.39
CA ALA A 14 0.39 9.99 -13.82
C ALA A 14 -0.47 9.02 -14.64
N ASN A 15 -1.05 7.99 -14.02
CA ASN A 15 -1.80 6.92 -14.69
C ASN A 15 -0.97 6.26 -15.80
N LYS A 16 0.29 5.99 -15.52
CA LYS A 16 1.23 5.42 -16.49
C LYS A 16 1.72 4.05 -16.04
N ASP A 17 1.91 3.17 -17.02
CA ASP A 17 2.65 1.94 -16.80
C ASP A 17 4.12 2.28 -16.53
N TRP A 18 4.72 1.54 -15.61
CA TRP A 18 6.10 1.77 -15.21
C TRP A 18 6.69 0.47 -14.64
N LYS A 19 7.96 0.27 -14.87
CA LYS A 19 8.68 -0.88 -14.30
C LYS A 19 10.12 -0.51 -14.05
N LEU A 20 10.62 -0.87 -12.88
CA LEU A 20 12.02 -0.74 -12.52
C LEU A 20 12.41 -1.88 -11.59
N LYS A 21 13.41 -2.67 -11.98
CA LYS A 21 13.90 -3.81 -11.21
C LYS A 21 12.76 -4.78 -10.84
N ASN A 22 12.45 -4.90 -9.54
CA ASN A 22 11.47 -5.85 -9.03
C ASN A 22 10.05 -5.29 -8.91
N THR A 23 9.84 -4.00 -9.25
CA THR A 23 8.57 -3.32 -9.02
C THR A 23 7.97 -2.84 -10.33
N GLU A 24 6.66 -3.06 -10.50
CA GLU A 24 5.94 -2.70 -11.72
C GLU A 24 4.58 -2.12 -11.38
N VAL A 25 4.16 -1.12 -12.15
CA VAL A 25 2.82 -0.54 -12.11
C VAL A 25 2.18 -0.71 -13.49
N ILE A 26 0.98 -1.27 -13.52
CA ILE A 26 0.17 -1.37 -14.74
C ILE A 26 -1.14 -0.65 -14.45
N THR A 27 -1.49 0.34 -15.28
CA THR A 27 -2.72 1.11 -15.12
C THR A 27 -3.67 0.80 -16.26
N ALA A 28 -4.91 0.44 -15.89
CA ALA A 28 -5.98 0.16 -16.83
C ALA A 28 -7.32 0.51 -16.18
N ASP A 29 -8.19 1.18 -16.94
CA ASP A 29 -9.56 1.50 -16.52
C ASP A 29 -9.64 2.21 -15.17
N GLY A 30 -8.71 3.13 -14.90
CA GLY A 30 -8.70 3.92 -13.66
C GLY A 30 -8.14 3.20 -12.45
N VAL A 31 -7.60 1.99 -12.63
CA VAL A 31 -6.99 1.21 -11.55
C VAL A 31 -5.50 1.01 -11.84
N SER A 32 -4.65 1.39 -10.89
CA SER A 32 -3.23 1.10 -10.94
C SER A 32 -2.94 -0.14 -10.11
N THR A 33 -2.42 -1.18 -10.73
CA THR A 33 -2.04 -2.42 -10.06
C THR A 33 -0.53 -2.45 -9.88
N VAL A 34 -0.08 -2.73 -8.66
CA VAL A 34 1.33 -2.77 -8.30
C VAL A 34 1.77 -4.21 -8.10
N TYR A 35 2.88 -4.56 -8.75
CA TYR A 35 3.48 -5.89 -8.68
C TYR A 35 4.87 -5.81 -8.07
N LEU A 36 5.20 -6.78 -7.23
CA LEU A 36 6.55 -6.98 -6.71
C LEU A 36 6.99 -8.39 -7.10
N HIS A 37 8.11 -8.49 -7.83
CA HIS A 37 8.58 -9.77 -8.39
C HIS A 37 7.48 -10.49 -9.20
N GLY A 38 6.66 -9.72 -9.93
CA GLY A 38 5.55 -10.26 -10.71
C GLY A 38 4.31 -10.66 -9.93
N ASN A 39 4.29 -10.45 -8.60
CA ASN A 39 3.15 -10.79 -7.76
C ASN A 39 2.41 -9.51 -7.35
N LYS A 40 1.09 -9.53 -7.47
CA LYS A 40 0.26 -8.38 -7.12
C LYS A 40 0.35 -8.09 -5.63
N ILE A 41 0.64 -6.82 -5.27
CA ILE A 41 0.66 -6.36 -3.89
C ILE A 41 -0.33 -5.24 -3.61
N ALA A 42 -0.82 -4.53 -4.64
CA ALA A 42 -1.79 -3.47 -4.43
C ALA A 42 -2.60 -3.18 -5.68
N GLU A 43 -3.82 -2.68 -5.47
CA GLU A 43 -4.66 -2.07 -6.49
C GLU A 43 -5.11 -0.72 -5.95
N VAL A 44 -4.82 0.35 -6.70
CA VAL A 44 -5.11 1.73 -6.30
C VAL A 44 -6.06 2.36 -7.30
N ASP A 45 -7.20 2.84 -6.82
CA ASP A 45 -8.13 3.63 -7.62
C ASP A 45 -8.42 4.96 -6.91
N ASP A 46 -9.36 5.76 -7.44
CA ASP A 46 -9.65 7.08 -6.90
C ASP A 46 -10.27 7.05 -5.49
N ASP A 47 -10.90 5.94 -5.11
CA ASP A 47 -11.69 5.85 -3.90
C ASP A 47 -11.08 4.94 -2.83
N SER A 48 -10.20 4.02 -3.22
CA SER A 48 -9.70 3.00 -2.31
C SER A 48 -8.36 2.43 -2.76
N MET A 49 -7.72 1.73 -1.84
CA MET A 49 -6.54 0.93 -2.10
C MET A 49 -6.73 -0.44 -1.47
N THR A 50 -6.58 -1.48 -2.27
CA THR A 50 -6.62 -2.87 -1.80
C THR A 50 -5.21 -3.43 -1.79
N ILE A 51 -4.82 -4.11 -0.72
CA ILE A 51 -3.45 -4.58 -0.53
C ILE A 51 -3.39 -6.10 -0.39
N TYR A 52 -2.24 -6.64 -0.82
CA TYR A 52 -1.95 -8.07 -0.82
C TYR A 52 -0.49 -8.26 -0.41
N ASP A 53 -0.13 -9.43 0.10
CA ASP A 53 1.28 -9.70 0.43
C ASP A 53 2.07 -10.27 -0.76
N GLY A 54 1.41 -10.60 -1.86
CA GLY A 54 2.04 -11.22 -3.01
C GLY A 54 2.49 -12.66 -2.78
N GLY A 55 1.99 -13.29 -1.72
CA GLY A 55 2.36 -14.65 -1.32
C GLY A 55 3.57 -14.72 -0.39
N TRP A 56 4.18 -13.58 -0.07
CA TRP A 56 5.35 -13.53 0.81
C TRP A 56 5.39 -12.22 1.60
N GLN A 57 5.33 -12.32 2.93
CA GLN A 57 5.37 -11.14 3.82
C GLN A 57 6.81 -10.68 4.05
N SER A 58 7.40 -10.06 3.02
CA SER A 58 8.79 -9.61 3.04
C SER A 58 8.94 -8.17 3.54
N VAL A 59 10.16 -7.81 3.94
CA VAL A 59 10.51 -6.43 4.29
C VAL A 59 10.29 -5.49 3.10
N THR A 60 10.63 -5.93 1.89
CA THR A 60 10.45 -5.14 0.67
C THR A 60 8.97 -4.91 0.37
N ALA A 61 8.13 -5.95 0.46
CA ALA A 61 6.69 -5.79 0.26
C ALA A 61 6.10 -4.81 1.27
N LYS A 62 6.45 -4.94 2.55
CA LYS A 62 5.99 -4.02 3.60
C LYS A 62 6.44 -2.59 3.31
N SER A 63 7.68 -2.38 2.87
CA SER A 63 8.18 -1.05 2.50
C SER A 63 7.37 -0.44 1.36
N ARG A 64 7.09 -1.21 0.30
CA ARG A 64 6.28 -0.73 -0.83
C ARG A 64 4.86 -0.37 -0.39
N LEU A 65 4.24 -1.22 0.43
CA LEU A 65 2.88 -0.99 0.92
C LEU A 65 2.80 0.22 1.83
N ASN A 66 3.77 0.44 2.70
CA ASN A 66 3.80 1.65 3.54
C ASN A 66 4.03 2.91 2.73
N ALA A 67 4.84 2.85 1.67
CA ALA A 67 4.99 3.98 0.76
C ALA A 67 3.67 4.32 0.08
N LEU A 68 2.90 3.32 -0.34
CA LEU A 68 1.58 3.52 -0.93
C LEU A 68 0.60 4.09 0.10
N CYS A 69 0.61 3.61 1.33
CA CYS A 69 -0.22 4.16 2.40
C CYS A 69 0.12 5.63 2.68
N ASP A 70 1.40 5.98 2.70
CA ASP A 70 1.82 7.37 2.90
C ASP A 70 1.31 8.29 1.79
N ALA A 71 1.21 7.79 0.57
CA ALA A 71 0.80 8.57 -0.59
C ALA A 71 -0.72 8.64 -0.78
N PHE A 72 -1.46 7.58 -0.45
CA PHE A 72 -2.85 7.43 -0.86
C PHE A 72 -3.83 7.21 0.29
N CYS A 73 -3.36 6.96 1.50
CA CYS A 73 -4.20 6.72 2.67
C CYS A 73 -4.16 7.89 3.63
N ILE A 74 -4.94 7.80 4.70
CA ILE A 74 -4.92 8.80 5.77
C ILE A 74 -3.59 8.71 6.51
N ALA A 75 -3.00 9.85 6.83
CA ALA A 75 -1.71 9.89 7.53
C ALA A 75 -1.78 9.08 8.83
N GLY A 76 -0.86 8.16 8.99
CA GLY A 76 -0.79 7.22 10.10
C GLY A 76 -1.32 5.82 9.79
N GLU A 77 -2.08 5.66 8.69
CA GLU A 77 -2.45 4.32 8.22
C GLU A 77 -1.24 3.63 7.61
N GLY A 78 -1.15 2.34 7.80
CA GLY A 78 -0.04 1.55 7.28
C GLY A 78 -0.03 0.14 7.78
N ILE A 79 1.08 -0.54 7.52
CA ILE A 79 1.31 -1.94 7.86
C ILE A 79 2.53 -2.03 8.76
N PHE A 80 2.44 -2.86 9.78
CA PHE A 80 3.58 -3.14 10.64
C PHE A 80 3.65 -4.62 10.98
N GLN A 81 4.80 -5.02 11.47
CA GLN A 81 5.04 -6.41 11.85
C GLN A 81 5.27 -6.50 13.36
N LYS A 82 4.64 -7.47 13.99
CA LYS A 82 4.84 -7.80 15.39
C LYS A 82 4.74 -9.30 15.57
N ASP A 83 5.70 -9.90 16.29
CA ASP A 83 5.72 -11.32 16.55
C ASP A 83 5.58 -12.16 15.26
N PHE A 84 6.31 -11.74 14.20
CA PHE A 84 6.34 -12.40 12.88
C PHE A 84 5.03 -12.35 12.11
N ALA A 85 4.05 -11.57 12.55
CA ALA A 85 2.78 -11.41 11.84
C ALA A 85 2.59 -9.96 11.40
N TRP A 86 1.93 -9.77 10.26
CA TRP A 86 1.58 -8.45 9.76
C TRP A 86 0.25 -7.98 10.33
N TYR A 87 0.20 -6.69 10.67
CA TYR A 87 -0.99 -5.98 11.15
C TYR A 87 -1.20 -4.71 10.35
N VAL A 88 -2.44 -4.22 10.35
CA VAL A 88 -2.82 -2.98 9.70
C VAL A 88 -3.23 -1.97 10.76
N ARG A 89 -2.74 -0.72 10.62
CA ARG A 89 -3.27 0.42 11.38
C ARG A 89 -4.32 1.11 10.52
N LYS A 90 -5.55 1.14 10.99
CA LYS A 90 -6.68 1.72 10.27
C LYS A 90 -7.24 2.91 11.05
N PHE A 91 -7.35 4.07 10.39
CA PHE A 91 -7.98 5.25 10.97
C PHE A 91 -9.48 5.00 11.16
N VAL A 92 -9.98 5.31 12.36
CA VAL A 92 -11.39 5.10 12.70
C VAL A 92 -12.09 6.34 13.20
N GLY A 93 -11.39 7.45 13.45
CA GLY A 93 -12.00 8.69 13.90
C GLY A 93 -11.05 9.58 14.66
N GLN A 94 -11.60 10.62 15.29
CA GLN A 94 -10.83 11.55 16.09
C GLN A 94 -11.37 11.63 17.52
N ALA A 95 -10.44 11.77 18.48
CA ALA A 95 -10.74 12.08 19.86
C ALA A 95 -10.05 13.42 20.16
N GLY A 96 -10.83 14.51 20.19
CA GLY A 96 -10.28 15.86 20.30
C GLY A 96 -9.42 16.20 19.08
N GLN A 97 -8.13 16.50 19.33
CA GLN A 97 -7.17 16.81 18.25
C GLN A 97 -6.35 15.60 17.82
N SER A 98 -6.58 14.43 18.42
CA SER A 98 -5.82 13.22 18.16
C SER A 98 -6.59 12.28 17.23
N LYS A 99 -5.87 11.69 16.28
CA LYS A 99 -6.42 10.62 15.44
C LYS A 99 -6.45 9.32 16.23
N VAL A 100 -7.51 8.54 16.03
CA VAL A 100 -7.67 7.23 16.66
C VAL A 100 -7.54 6.16 15.58
N PHE A 101 -6.74 5.15 15.86
CA PHE A 101 -6.48 4.03 14.95
C PHE A 101 -6.84 2.71 15.63
N ASN A 102 -7.40 1.80 14.84
CA ASN A 102 -7.50 0.40 15.21
C ASN A 102 -6.32 -0.36 14.63
N VAL A 103 -5.94 -1.42 15.33
CA VAL A 103 -5.00 -2.42 14.83
C VAL A 103 -5.81 -3.66 14.45
N GLU A 104 -5.68 -4.07 13.20
CA GLU A 104 -6.39 -5.22 12.64
C GLU A 104 -5.40 -6.20 12.06
N ASP A 105 -5.76 -7.48 12.02
CA ASP A 105 -4.95 -8.48 11.36
C ASP A 105 -4.88 -8.17 9.86
N PHE A 106 -3.68 -8.32 9.28
CA PHE A 106 -3.54 -8.23 7.83
C PHE A 106 -4.11 -9.48 7.17
N HIS A 107 -4.76 -9.29 6.03
CA HIS A 107 -5.09 -10.34 5.09
C HIS A 107 -5.00 -9.79 3.67
N SER A 108 -4.64 -10.63 2.71
CA SER A 108 -4.65 -10.22 1.30
C SER A 108 -6.08 -9.91 0.87
N GLY A 109 -6.23 -8.77 0.18
CA GLY A 109 -7.56 -8.22 -0.13
C GLY A 109 -8.06 -7.20 0.88
N TYR A 110 -7.21 -6.79 1.84
CA TYR A 110 -7.57 -5.73 2.79
C TYR A 110 -7.75 -4.40 2.06
N VAL A 111 -8.82 -3.68 2.38
CA VAL A 111 -9.18 -2.43 1.69
C VAL A 111 -9.04 -1.24 2.63
N PHE A 112 -8.27 -0.24 2.19
CA PHE A 112 -8.30 1.11 2.74
C PHE A 112 -9.25 1.95 1.88
N ALA A 113 -10.33 2.41 2.46
CA ALA A 113 -11.34 3.18 1.74
C ALA A 113 -11.67 4.50 2.43
#